data_30f9a18a1cd944a256e08df488a6626a
#
_entry.id   30f9a18a1cd944a256e08df488a6626a
#
_cell.length_a   1.000
_cell.length_b   1.000
_cell.length_c   1.000
_cell.angle_alpha   90.00
_cell.angle_beta   90.00
_cell.angle_gamma   90.00
#
_symmetry.space_group_name_H-M   'P 1'
#
loop_
_entity.id
_entity.type
_entity.pdbx_description
1 polymer ?
#
loop_
_entity_poly.entity_id
_entity_poly.type
_entity_poly.pdbx_seq_one_letter_code
_entity_poly.pdbx_strand_id
1 'polypeptide(L)'
;MTTSELPFRWRSIALPAFLPTFLFSIGEGAIIPIIPLVADSLGATIAIAGVIAGALTLGELFGNIPSGWLVSRVGERAAMIGASLLSIVGLAICIIAPHPAWLALGVVLIGLATAIFALARHAFMTSFVPIAYRARALSTLGGTFRAGTFVGPFIAAGLIHLTGTAASAFYIHIGACLAAALVLVLLRDPTASFGAATAARGVHGAGAGTAGATSTSIRPLGLLRTIANNRGVLVRLGTGAALVSAMRASRAVILPLWALSIGIPDASTALIIGIAGGIDFALFYASGQVMDRWGRLASALPSMIGLGVGHFVLAFTHDLATAATWFVIAAMLLSVANGLGSGILMTLGSDLADPANPAPFLGAWRFTNGLGGAAAPLVVAGITFVGSIALAAGVMGVLGLVGAGVMARYVPRFTSRPKPRLR
;
A
#
# COMPACT_ATOMS: atom_id res chain seq x y z
N MET A 1 5.90 -4.74 46.48
CA MET A 1 6.06 -5.96 45.66
C MET A 1 6.03 -5.52 44.20
N THR A 2 7.18 -5.37 43.59
CA THR A 2 7.36 -5.03 42.18
C THR A 2 7.00 -6.25 41.34
N THR A 3 5.86 -6.23 40.71
CA THR A 3 5.50 -7.24 39.70
C THR A 3 6.49 -7.12 38.55
N SER A 4 7.42 -8.05 38.47
CA SER A 4 8.31 -8.22 37.32
C SER A 4 7.45 -8.46 36.08
N GLU A 5 7.20 -7.43 35.27
CA GLU A 5 6.65 -7.59 33.95
C GLU A 5 7.63 -8.46 33.17
N LEU A 6 7.19 -9.66 32.77
CA LEU A 6 7.98 -10.54 31.90
C LEU A 6 8.38 -9.73 30.66
N PRO A 7 9.67 -9.69 30.30
CA PRO A 7 10.12 -8.90 29.16
C PRO A 7 9.38 -9.33 27.89
N PHE A 8 8.80 -8.36 27.19
CA PHE A 8 8.11 -8.58 25.92
C PHE A 8 9.04 -9.28 24.92
N ARG A 9 8.71 -10.51 24.55
CA ARG A 9 9.52 -11.30 23.64
C ARG A 9 9.13 -11.03 22.19
N TRP A 10 9.90 -10.24 21.48
CA TRP A 10 9.70 -9.96 20.04
C TRP A 10 9.52 -11.24 19.20
N ARG A 11 10.18 -12.33 19.55
CA ARG A 11 10.08 -13.63 18.86
C ARG A 11 8.68 -14.23 18.88
N SER A 12 7.88 -13.97 19.91
CA SER A 12 6.50 -14.49 20.00
C SER A 12 5.53 -13.83 19.03
N ILE A 13 5.85 -12.65 18.51
CA ILE A 13 5.03 -11.89 17.55
C ILE A 13 5.67 -11.89 16.16
N ALA A 14 6.99 -12.02 16.08
CA ALA A 14 7.73 -11.93 14.82
C ALA A 14 7.22 -12.96 13.78
N LEU A 15 7.12 -14.23 14.16
CA LEU A 15 6.69 -15.29 13.27
C LEU A 15 5.20 -15.18 12.87
N PRO A 16 4.23 -15.02 13.81
CA PRO A 16 2.82 -15.02 13.42
C PRO A 16 2.36 -13.74 12.69
N ALA A 17 3.09 -12.64 12.80
CA ALA A 17 2.69 -11.38 12.21
C ALA A 17 3.54 -10.97 11.00
N PHE A 18 4.87 -11.06 11.10
CA PHE A 18 5.74 -10.57 10.02
C PHE A 18 5.92 -11.59 8.91
N LEU A 19 6.02 -12.90 9.23
CA LEU A 19 6.24 -13.91 8.21
C LEU A 19 5.06 -14.06 7.23
N PRO A 20 3.79 -14.15 7.67
CA PRO A 20 2.65 -14.15 6.72
C PRO A 20 2.59 -12.88 5.90
N THR A 21 2.90 -11.71 6.49
CA THR A 21 2.96 -10.43 5.77
C THR A 21 4.05 -10.46 4.70
N PHE A 22 5.24 -10.94 5.01
CA PHE A 22 6.34 -11.03 4.07
C PHE A 22 6.00 -11.94 2.89
N LEU A 23 5.49 -13.15 3.19
CA LEU A 23 5.08 -14.12 2.19
C LEU A 23 3.99 -13.55 1.26
N PHE A 24 2.91 -13.03 1.83
CA PHE A 24 1.82 -12.44 1.03
C PHE A 24 2.32 -11.31 0.14
N SER A 25 3.20 -10.45 0.67
CA SER A 25 3.77 -9.32 -0.07
C SER A 25 4.75 -9.72 -1.17
N ILE A 26 5.46 -10.86 -1.04
CA ILE A 26 6.25 -11.44 -2.15
C ILE A 26 5.31 -11.74 -3.32
N GLY A 27 4.19 -12.39 -3.05
CA GLY A 27 3.20 -12.71 -4.08
C GLY A 27 2.63 -11.46 -4.76
N GLU A 28 2.23 -10.44 -3.98
CA GLU A 28 1.76 -9.17 -4.54
C GLU A 28 2.83 -8.50 -5.41
N GLY A 29 4.05 -8.41 -4.91
CA GLY A 29 5.17 -7.84 -5.66
C GLY A 29 5.45 -8.57 -6.96
N ALA A 30 5.27 -9.90 -6.97
CA ALA A 30 5.45 -10.72 -8.17
C ALA A 30 4.41 -10.44 -9.25
N ILE A 31 3.13 -10.23 -8.87
CA ILE A 31 2.03 -10.13 -9.85
C ILE A 31 1.75 -8.71 -10.32
N ILE A 32 1.94 -7.68 -9.50
CA ILE A 32 1.57 -6.30 -9.84
C ILE A 32 2.14 -5.86 -11.20
N PRO A 33 3.45 -6.01 -11.49
CA PRO A 33 4.00 -5.59 -12.78
C PRO A 33 3.59 -6.50 -13.95
N ILE A 34 3.04 -7.67 -13.66
CA ILE A 34 2.75 -8.72 -14.65
C ILE A 34 1.30 -8.68 -15.12
N ILE A 35 0.37 -8.17 -14.31
CA ILE A 35 -1.05 -8.09 -14.68
C ILE A 35 -1.27 -7.47 -16.06
N PRO A 36 -0.67 -6.31 -16.43
CA PRO A 36 -0.86 -5.73 -17.76
C PRO A 36 -0.32 -6.62 -18.90
N LEU A 37 0.79 -7.33 -18.65
CA LEU A 37 1.42 -8.20 -19.62
C LEU A 37 0.54 -9.43 -19.92
N VAL A 38 -0.06 -10.01 -18.89
CA VAL A 38 -1.05 -11.10 -19.05
C VAL A 38 -2.31 -10.60 -19.74
N ALA A 39 -2.77 -9.38 -19.43
CA ALA A 39 -3.92 -8.80 -20.13
C ALA A 39 -3.67 -8.67 -21.65
N ASP A 40 -2.47 -8.21 -22.04
CA ASP A 40 -2.05 -8.11 -23.43
C ASP A 40 -2.01 -9.49 -24.12
N SER A 41 -1.45 -10.51 -23.45
CA SER A 41 -1.43 -11.89 -23.99
C SER A 41 -2.82 -12.47 -24.22
N LEU A 42 -3.86 -11.94 -23.54
CA LEU A 42 -5.27 -12.28 -23.75
C LEU A 42 -5.95 -11.39 -24.81
N GLY A 43 -5.18 -10.55 -25.53
CA GLY A 43 -5.67 -9.67 -26.58
C GLY A 43 -6.25 -8.34 -26.10
N ALA A 44 -5.96 -7.93 -24.87
CA ALA A 44 -6.36 -6.61 -24.37
C ALA A 44 -5.52 -5.51 -25.02
N THR A 45 -6.14 -4.39 -25.36
CA THR A 45 -5.38 -3.18 -25.72
C THR A 45 -4.64 -2.63 -24.50
N ILE A 46 -3.62 -1.80 -24.70
CA ILE A 46 -2.85 -1.16 -23.62
C ILE A 46 -3.79 -0.42 -22.65
N ALA A 47 -4.83 0.23 -23.17
CA ALA A 47 -5.82 0.92 -22.35
C ALA A 47 -6.63 -0.06 -21.46
N ILE A 48 -7.10 -1.17 -22.02
CA ILE A 48 -7.82 -2.22 -21.28
C ILE A 48 -6.89 -2.87 -20.25
N ALA A 49 -5.64 -3.15 -20.61
CA ALA A 49 -4.63 -3.66 -19.69
C ALA A 49 -4.40 -2.71 -18.51
N GLY A 50 -4.43 -1.39 -18.75
CA GLY A 50 -4.37 -0.35 -17.72
C GLY A 50 -5.59 -0.38 -16.78
N VAL A 51 -6.82 -0.56 -17.31
CA VAL A 51 -8.02 -0.74 -16.50
C VAL A 51 -7.91 -1.99 -15.62
N ILE A 52 -7.43 -3.10 -16.18
CA ILE A 52 -7.27 -4.37 -15.45
C ILE A 52 -6.23 -4.24 -14.34
N ALA A 53 -5.10 -3.58 -14.61
CA ALA A 53 -4.11 -3.27 -13.57
C ALA A 53 -4.71 -2.39 -12.45
N GLY A 54 -5.53 -1.41 -12.81
CA GLY A 54 -6.27 -0.56 -11.88
C GLY A 54 -7.34 -1.29 -11.07
N ALA A 55 -7.85 -2.40 -11.58
CA ALA A 55 -8.86 -3.21 -10.90
C ALA A 55 -8.37 -3.74 -9.55
N LEU A 56 -7.06 -3.94 -9.38
CA LEU A 56 -6.46 -4.29 -8.08
C LEU A 56 -6.76 -3.21 -7.03
N THR A 57 -6.43 -1.96 -7.34
CA THR A 57 -6.65 -0.82 -6.42
C THR A 57 -8.13 -0.53 -6.20
N LEU A 58 -8.98 -0.77 -7.20
CA LEU A 58 -10.44 -0.70 -7.03
C LEU A 58 -10.92 -1.78 -6.07
N GLY A 59 -10.44 -3.02 -6.21
CA GLY A 59 -10.73 -4.12 -5.28
C GLY A 59 -10.31 -3.77 -3.85
N GLU A 60 -9.13 -3.19 -3.66
CA GLU A 60 -8.66 -2.70 -2.35
C GLU A 60 -9.57 -1.60 -1.79
N LEU A 61 -9.96 -0.63 -2.60
CA LEU A 61 -10.83 0.48 -2.17
C LEU A 61 -12.18 -0.05 -1.67
N PHE A 62 -12.84 -0.91 -2.44
CA PHE A 62 -14.10 -1.52 -2.06
C PHE A 62 -13.92 -2.51 -0.91
N GLY A 63 -12.82 -3.23 -0.87
CA GLY A 63 -12.48 -4.18 0.19
C GLY A 63 -12.30 -3.53 1.56
N ASN A 64 -11.81 -2.31 1.61
CA ASN A 64 -11.64 -1.58 2.86
C ASN A 64 -12.97 -1.37 3.63
N ILE A 65 -14.11 -1.32 2.94
CA ILE A 65 -15.43 -1.11 3.57
C ILE A 65 -15.84 -2.33 4.41
N PRO A 66 -15.91 -3.56 3.86
CA PRO A 66 -16.32 -4.74 4.62
C PRO A 66 -15.22 -5.30 5.53
N SER A 67 -13.96 -4.98 5.28
CA SER A 67 -12.81 -5.55 6.02
C SER A 67 -12.92 -5.33 7.53
N GLY A 68 -13.30 -4.14 7.96
CA GLY A 68 -13.44 -3.81 9.38
C GLY A 68 -14.51 -4.66 10.07
N TRP A 69 -15.67 -4.81 9.44
CA TRP A 69 -16.76 -5.66 9.93
C TRP A 69 -16.33 -7.14 9.94
N LEU A 70 -15.70 -7.60 8.86
CA LEU A 70 -15.25 -9.00 8.76
C LEU A 70 -14.26 -9.35 9.86
N VAL A 71 -13.19 -8.53 10.00
CA VAL A 71 -12.14 -8.74 11.01
C VAL A 71 -12.71 -8.71 12.44
N SER A 72 -13.65 -7.80 12.72
CA SER A 72 -14.30 -7.75 14.05
C SER A 72 -15.14 -8.98 14.36
N ARG A 73 -15.65 -9.67 13.34
CA ARG A 73 -16.55 -10.81 13.50
C ARG A 73 -15.83 -12.16 13.58
N VAL A 74 -14.82 -12.36 12.71
CA VAL A 74 -14.11 -13.64 12.61
C VAL A 74 -12.75 -13.62 13.32
N GLY A 75 -12.27 -12.46 13.76
CA GLY A 75 -10.94 -12.24 14.33
C GLY A 75 -9.86 -12.08 13.28
N GLU A 76 -8.72 -11.52 13.70
CA GLU A 76 -7.63 -11.09 12.82
C GLU A 76 -7.00 -12.27 12.06
N ARG A 77 -6.76 -13.37 12.76
CA ARG A 77 -6.11 -14.57 12.20
C ARG A 77 -6.97 -15.24 11.14
N ALA A 78 -8.26 -15.50 11.45
CA ALA A 78 -9.18 -16.13 10.51
C ALA A 78 -9.42 -15.23 9.29
N ALA A 79 -9.46 -13.90 9.48
CA ALA A 79 -9.57 -12.94 8.40
C ALA A 79 -8.34 -12.97 7.46
N MET A 80 -7.11 -13.10 7.99
CA MET A 80 -5.90 -13.23 7.17
C MET A 80 -5.89 -14.55 6.38
N ILE A 81 -6.31 -15.67 6.99
CA ILE A 81 -6.43 -16.96 6.30
C ILE A 81 -7.50 -16.88 5.21
N GLY A 82 -8.67 -16.33 5.52
CA GLY A 82 -9.74 -16.14 4.55
C GLY A 82 -9.36 -15.25 3.38
N ALA A 83 -8.60 -14.18 3.65
CA ALA A 83 -8.05 -13.32 2.61
C ALA A 83 -7.04 -14.05 1.71
N SER A 84 -6.14 -14.86 2.28
CA SER A 84 -5.22 -15.69 1.50
C SER A 84 -5.98 -16.68 0.59
N LEU A 85 -7.03 -17.31 1.09
CA LEU A 85 -7.87 -18.22 0.30
C LEU A 85 -8.64 -17.47 -0.80
N LEU A 86 -9.19 -16.29 -0.49
CA LEU A 86 -9.88 -15.44 -1.47
C LEU A 86 -8.92 -15.01 -2.58
N SER A 87 -7.67 -14.66 -2.22
CA SER A 87 -6.62 -14.34 -3.20
C SER A 87 -6.33 -15.54 -4.11
N ILE A 88 -6.24 -16.75 -3.56
CA ILE A 88 -6.05 -17.98 -4.35
C ILE A 88 -7.19 -18.19 -5.34
N VAL A 89 -8.45 -17.95 -4.94
CA VAL A 89 -9.60 -18.02 -5.85
C VAL A 89 -9.46 -16.99 -6.98
N GLY A 90 -9.10 -15.74 -6.66
CA GLY A 90 -8.84 -14.71 -7.66
C GLY A 90 -7.72 -15.10 -8.63
N LEU A 91 -6.62 -15.64 -8.11
CA LEU A 91 -5.47 -16.12 -8.89
C LEU A 91 -5.84 -17.30 -9.80
N ALA A 92 -6.63 -18.25 -9.29
CA ALA A 92 -7.13 -19.36 -10.09
C ALA A 92 -7.96 -18.84 -11.29
N ILE A 93 -8.85 -17.87 -11.06
CA ILE A 93 -9.60 -17.21 -12.14
C ILE A 93 -8.66 -16.53 -13.12
N CYS A 94 -7.60 -15.86 -12.67
CA CYS A 94 -6.61 -15.23 -13.55
C CYS A 94 -5.88 -16.25 -14.43
N ILE A 95 -5.53 -17.43 -13.89
CA ILE A 95 -4.80 -18.47 -14.62
C ILE A 95 -5.67 -19.11 -15.70
N ILE A 96 -6.94 -19.37 -15.39
CA ILE A 96 -7.87 -20.03 -16.36
C ILE A 96 -8.62 -19.01 -17.22
N ALA A 97 -8.31 -17.71 -17.11
CA ALA A 97 -9.03 -16.65 -17.80
C ALA A 97 -8.96 -16.80 -19.33
N PRO A 98 -10.09 -17.05 -20.02
CA PRO A 98 -10.13 -17.14 -21.48
C PRO A 98 -10.21 -15.77 -22.15
N HIS A 99 -10.47 -14.71 -21.39
CA HIS A 99 -10.73 -13.37 -21.89
C HIS A 99 -10.33 -12.31 -20.83
N PRO A 100 -9.89 -11.10 -21.22
CA PRO A 100 -9.48 -10.03 -20.30
C PRO A 100 -10.47 -9.70 -19.19
N ALA A 101 -11.79 -9.84 -19.41
CA ALA A 101 -12.80 -9.59 -18.38
C ALA A 101 -12.72 -10.57 -17.18
N TRP A 102 -12.38 -11.84 -17.43
CA TRP A 102 -12.14 -12.81 -16.36
C TRP A 102 -10.89 -12.49 -15.57
N LEU A 103 -9.83 -12.04 -16.26
CA LEU A 103 -8.63 -11.54 -15.60
C LEU A 103 -8.97 -10.35 -14.68
N ALA A 104 -9.77 -9.39 -15.17
CA ALA A 104 -10.23 -8.24 -14.38
C ALA A 104 -10.98 -8.69 -13.10
N LEU A 105 -11.89 -9.66 -13.22
CA LEU A 105 -12.62 -10.22 -12.07
C LEU A 105 -11.67 -10.84 -11.05
N GLY A 106 -10.72 -11.67 -11.50
CA GLY A 106 -9.70 -12.26 -10.63
C GLY A 106 -8.87 -11.20 -9.92
N VAL A 107 -8.43 -10.16 -10.64
CA VAL A 107 -7.65 -9.04 -10.08
C VAL A 107 -8.44 -8.24 -9.04
N VAL A 108 -9.74 -7.98 -9.27
CA VAL A 108 -10.62 -7.34 -8.25
C VAL A 108 -10.69 -8.19 -6.98
N LEU A 109 -10.83 -9.51 -7.09
CA LEU A 109 -10.88 -10.41 -5.93
C LEU A 109 -9.55 -10.41 -5.17
N ILE A 110 -8.42 -10.38 -5.88
CA ILE A 110 -7.10 -10.24 -5.27
C ILE A 110 -7.00 -8.91 -4.51
N GLY A 111 -7.43 -7.79 -5.11
CA GLY A 111 -7.46 -6.49 -4.44
C GLY A 111 -8.33 -6.47 -3.18
N LEU A 112 -9.51 -7.08 -3.25
CA LEU A 112 -10.40 -7.27 -2.08
C LEU A 112 -9.70 -8.06 -0.97
N ALA A 113 -9.03 -9.15 -1.33
CA ALA A 113 -8.26 -9.99 -0.41
C ALA A 113 -7.10 -9.20 0.23
N THR A 114 -6.37 -8.42 -0.56
CA THR A 114 -5.30 -7.53 -0.09
C THR A 114 -5.80 -6.54 0.96
N ALA A 115 -6.94 -5.90 0.74
CA ALA A 115 -7.52 -4.97 1.71
C ALA A 115 -7.86 -5.67 3.05
N ILE A 116 -8.49 -6.86 2.99
CA ILE A 116 -8.83 -7.64 4.18
C ILE A 116 -7.55 -8.06 4.93
N PHE A 117 -6.56 -8.59 4.21
CA PHE A 117 -5.29 -9.01 4.79
C PHE A 117 -4.54 -7.84 5.43
N ALA A 118 -4.48 -6.69 4.75
CA ALA A 118 -3.82 -5.48 5.24
C ALA A 118 -4.47 -4.94 6.51
N LEU A 119 -5.80 -4.94 6.60
CA LEU A 119 -6.50 -4.49 7.80
C LEU A 119 -6.32 -5.49 8.95
N ALA A 120 -6.48 -6.79 8.68
CA ALA A 120 -6.36 -7.84 9.69
C ALA A 120 -4.96 -7.86 10.34
N ARG A 121 -3.89 -7.75 9.55
CA ARG A 121 -2.52 -7.66 10.09
C ARG A 121 -2.28 -6.40 10.93
N HIS A 122 -2.87 -5.24 10.56
CA HIS A 122 -2.79 -4.02 11.36
C HIS A 122 -3.54 -4.17 12.68
N ALA A 123 -4.74 -4.73 12.64
CA ALA A 123 -5.55 -5.02 13.82
C ALA A 123 -4.79 -5.96 14.77
N PHE A 124 -4.21 -7.04 14.24
CA PHE A 124 -3.37 -7.98 15.00
C PHE A 124 -2.23 -7.26 15.73
N MET A 125 -1.51 -6.35 15.06
CA MET A 125 -0.45 -5.58 15.70
C MET A 125 -0.96 -4.68 16.83
N THR A 126 -2.12 -4.07 16.66
CA THR A 126 -2.70 -3.18 17.68
C THR A 126 -3.30 -3.94 18.86
N SER A 127 -3.78 -5.17 18.65
CA SER A 127 -4.36 -6.01 19.68
C SER A 127 -3.30 -6.67 20.57
N PHE A 128 -2.17 -7.14 19.98
CA PHE A 128 -1.19 -7.97 20.69
C PHE A 128 0.08 -7.25 21.13
N VAL A 129 0.41 -6.11 20.53
CA VAL A 129 1.62 -5.37 20.89
C VAL A 129 1.32 -4.33 21.97
N PRO A 130 2.05 -4.35 23.12
CA PRO A 130 1.95 -3.32 24.14
C PRO A 130 2.16 -1.92 23.55
N ILE A 131 1.45 -0.92 24.08
CA ILE A 131 1.45 0.46 23.58
C ILE A 131 2.88 1.02 23.42
N ALA A 132 3.78 0.72 24.38
CA ALA A 132 5.16 1.18 24.35
C ALA A 132 5.97 0.70 23.15
N TYR A 133 5.62 -0.46 22.54
CA TYR A 133 6.31 -1.06 21.41
C TYR A 133 5.54 -0.99 20.09
N ARG A 134 4.28 -0.52 20.12
CA ARG A 134 3.35 -0.54 18.99
C ARG A 134 3.88 0.25 17.78
N ALA A 135 4.45 1.42 17.99
CA ALA A 135 5.01 2.24 16.91
C ALA A 135 6.15 1.50 16.18
N ARG A 136 7.06 0.88 16.95
CA ARG A 136 8.16 0.08 16.37
C ARG A 136 7.63 -1.13 15.62
N ALA A 137 6.66 -1.85 16.17
CA ALA A 137 6.05 -3.03 15.53
C ALA A 137 5.36 -2.66 14.20
N LEU A 138 4.59 -1.58 14.15
CA LEU A 138 3.94 -1.10 12.93
C LEU A 138 4.95 -0.63 11.88
N SER A 139 6.03 0.04 12.30
CA SER A 139 7.12 0.41 11.39
C SER A 139 7.81 -0.81 10.80
N THR A 140 8.11 -1.83 11.63
CA THR A 140 8.70 -3.11 11.18
C THR A 140 7.75 -3.84 10.22
N LEU A 141 6.44 -3.83 10.51
CA LEU A 141 5.42 -4.41 9.63
C LEU A 141 5.43 -3.74 8.24
N GLY A 142 5.52 -2.42 8.20
CA GLY A 142 5.65 -1.66 6.96
C GLY A 142 6.94 -1.98 6.19
N GLY A 143 8.06 -2.14 6.90
CA GLY A 143 9.34 -2.58 6.32
C GLY A 143 9.26 -4.00 5.76
N THR A 144 8.64 -4.92 6.50
CA THR A 144 8.44 -6.32 6.08
C THR A 144 7.61 -6.42 4.80
N PHE A 145 6.52 -5.64 4.72
CA PHE A 145 5.70 -5.54 3.50
C PHE A 145 6.54 -5.07 2.29
N ARG A 146 7.32 -4.01 2.46
CA ARG A 146 8.17 -3.48 1.39
C ARG A 146 9.28 -4.44 0.98
N ALA A 147 9.86 -5.16 1.94
CA ALA A 147 10.85 -6.20 1.64
C ALA A 147 10.25 -7.32 0.80
N GLY A 148 9.03 -7.76 1.09
CA GLY A 148 8.32 -8.75 0.28
C GLY A 148 8.04 -8.26 -1.14
N THR A 149 7.47 -7.05 -1.27
CA THR A 149 7.18 -6.45 -2.59
C THR A 149 8.45 -6.19 -3.41
N PHE A 150 9.58 -5.97 -2.76
CA PHE A 150 10.89 -5.87 -3.41
C PHE A 150 11.37 -7.23 -3.95
N VAL A 151 11.23 -8.30 -3.18
CA VAL A 151 11.71 -9.65 -3.56
C VAL A 151 10.84 -10.26 -4.68
N GLY A 152 9.54 -10.01 -4.66
CA GLY A 152 8.56 -10.61 -5.57
C GLY A 152 8.93 -10.53 -7.05
N PRO A 153 9.23 -9.35 -7.61
CA PRO A 153 9.53 -9.20 -9.04
C PRO A 153 10.76 -9.98 -9.51
N PHE A 154 11.76 -10.20 -8.65
CA PHE A 154 12.94 -11.00 -9.00
C PHE A 154 12.59 -12.48 -9.13
N ILE A 155 11.75 -13.00 -8.23
CA ILE A 155 11.25 -14.38 -8.35
C ILE A 155 10.39 -14.51 -9.60
N ALA A 156 9.54 -13.51 -9.89
CA ALA A 156 8.72 -13.47 -11.09
C ALA A 156 9.59 -13.47 -12.34
N ALA A 157 10.59 -12.59 -12.43
CA ALA A 157 11.51 -12.52 -13.55
C ALA A 157 12.22 -13.87 -13.81
N GLY A 158 12.71 -14.53 -12.75
CA GLY A 158 13.32 -15.84 -12.83
C GLY A 158 12.36 -16.91 -13.34
N LEU A 159 11.14 -16.98 -12.82
CA LEU A 159 10.14 -17.96 -13.20
C LEU A 159 9.64 -17.72 -14.65
N ILE A 160 9.41 -16.48 -15.04
CA ILE A 160 9.05 -16.10 -16.41
C ILE A 160 10.17 -16.49 -17.39
N HIS A 161 11.43 -16.25 -17.03
CA HIS A 161 12.57 -16.65 -17.85
C HIS A 161 12.62 -18.17 -18.08
N LEU A 162 12.28 -18.96 -17.04
CA LEU A 162 12.27 -20.43 -17.12
C LEU A 162 11.06 -20.99 -17.89
N THR A 163 9.90 -20.36 -17.74
CA THR A 163 8.64 -20.89 -18.29
C THR A 163 8.24 -20.27 -19.63
N GLY A 164 8.80 -19.10 -19.95
CA GLY A 164 8.44 -18.33 -21.15
C GLY A 164 7.08 -17.62 -21.08
N THR A 165 6.38 -17.65 -19.93
CA THR A 165 5.03 -17.05 -19.80
C THR A 165 4.91 -16.13 -18.60
N ALA A 166 4.36 -14.92 -18.81
CA ALA A 166 4.08 -13.96 -17.73
C ALA A 166 3.12 -14.53 -16.69
N ALA A 167 2.14 -15.33 -17.11
CA ALA A 167 1.13 -15.93 -16.21
C ALA A 167 1.75 -16.84 -15.13
N SER A 168 2.98 -17.34 -15.33
CA SER A 168 3.69 -18.14 -14.33
C SER A 168 3.87 -17.40 -13.00
N ALA A 169 3.92 -16.07 -12.99
CA ALA A 169 4.02 -15.26 -11.78
C ALA A 169 2.83 -15.46 -10.82
N PHE A 170 1.64 -15.82 -11.32
CA PHE A 170 0.48 -16.11 -10.48
C PHE A 170 0.71 -17.32 -9.55
N TYR A 171 1.47 -18.33 -9.99
CA TYR A 171 1.82 -19.48 -9.14
C TYR A 171 2.70 -19.08 -7.95
N ILE A 172 3.54 -18.03 -8.08
CA ILE A 172 4.33 -17.48 -6.98
C ILE A 172 3.37 -16.95 -5.89
N HIS A 173 2.35 -16.20 -6.28
CA HIS A 173 1.40 -15.64 -5.32
C HIS A 173 0.52 -16.73 -4.69
N ILE A 174 0.12 -17.76 -5.45
CA ILE A 174 -0.60 -18.94 -4.88
C ILE A 174 0.28 -19.61 -3.82
N GLY A 175 1.53 -19.91 -4.15
CA GLY A 175 2.47 -20.52 -3.19
C GLY A 175 2.70 -19.64 -1.96
N ALA A 176 2.80 -18.33 -2.15
CA ALA A 176 2.95 -17.35 -1.08
C ALA A 176 1.71 -17.28 -0.17
N CYS A 177 0.50 -17.28 -0.75
CA CYS A 177 -0.76 -17.33 0.00
C CYS A 177 -0.94 -18.63 0.77
N LEU A 178 -0.61 -19.77 0.15
CA LEU A 178 -0.63 -21.07 0.81
C LEU A 178 0.34 -21.14 1.99
N ALA A 179 1.58 -20.66 1.77
CA ALA A 179 2.59 -20.60 2.82
C ALA A 179 2.16 -19.65 3.96
N ALA A 180 1.61 -18.48 3.64
CA ALA A 180 1.08 -17.54 4.64
C ALA A 180 -0.07 -18.14 5.44
N ALA A 181 -1.04 -18.79 4.78
CA ALA A 181 -2.14 -19.47 5.44
C ALA A 181 -1.65 -20.63 6.30
N LEU A 182 -0.71 -21.44 5.82
CA LEU A 182 -0.11 -22.54 6.56
C LEU A 182 0.61 -22.06 7.83
N VAL A 183 1.41 -21.00 7.71
CA VAL A 183 2.08 -20.37 8.88
C VAL A 183 1.04 -19.92 9.91
N LEU A 184 -0.04 -19.27 9.45
CA LEU A 184 -1.13 -18.84 10.34
C LEU A 184 -1.87 -20.02 10.99
N VAL A 185 -2.03 -21.15 10.32
CA VAL A 185 -2.67 -22.36 10.87
C VAL A 185 -1.77 -23.11 11.84
N LEU A 186 -0.48 -23.23 11.54
CA LEU A 186 0.46 -24.03 12.34
C LEU A 186 0.96 -23.28 13.60
N LEU A 187 1.10 -21.95 13.53
CA LEU A 187 1.56 -21.20 14.70
C LEU A 187 0.43 -21.09 15.73
N ARG A 188 0.76 -21.37 16.99
CA ARG A 188 -0.16 -21.22 18.11
C ARG A 188 -0.70 -19.80 18.18
N ASP A 189 -2.00 -19.67 18.38
CA ASP A 189 -2.66 -18.39 18.52
C ASP A 189 -2.15 -17.65 19.76
N PRO A 190 -1.51 -16.48 19.63
CA PRO A 190 -1.11 -15.71 20.79
C PRO A 190 -2.29 -15.29 21.66
N THR A 191 -3.54 -15.25 21.10
CA THR A 191 -4.76 -14.93 21.85
C THR A 191 -5.00 -15.85 23.02
N ALA A 192 -4.68 -17.14 22.88
CA ALA A 192 -4.84 -18.12 23.96
C ALA A 192 -3.93 -17.84 25.17
N SER A 193 -2.75 -17.26 24.93
CA SER A 193 -1.78 -16.93 25.99
C SER A 193 -1.95 -15.52 26.58
N PHE A 194 -2.40 -14.55 25.76
CA PHE A 194 -2.58 -13.16 26.21
C PHE A 194 -4.05 -12.89 26.63
N GLY A 195 -5.03 -13.55 26.03
CA GLY A 195 -6.44 -13.43 26.40
C GLY A 195 -6.73 -13.92 27.83
N ALA A 196 -6.06 -15.00 28.26
CA ALA A 196 -6.12 -15.48 29.64
C ALA A 196 -5.56 -14.46 30.64
N ALA A 197 -4.50 -13.74 30.28
CA ALA A 197 -3.90 -12.70 31.12
C ALA A 197 -4.77 -11.44 31.22
N THR A 198 -5.50 -11.09 30.16
CA THR A 198 -6.43 -9.94 30.15
C THR A 198 -7.74 -10.28 30.85
N ALA A 199 -8.27 -11.50 30.69
CA ALA A 199 -9.44 -11.99 31.40
C ALA A 199 -9.16 -12.13 32.92
N ALA A 200 -7.96 -12.61 33.30
CA ALA A 200 -7.54 -12.66 34.70
C ALA A 200 -7.41 -11.29 35.35
N ARG A 201 -7.03 -10.24 34.60
CA ARG A 201 -7.02 -8.86 35.08
C ARG A 201 -8.42 -8.26 35.21
N GLY A 202 -9.37 -8.67 34.33
CA GLY A 202 -10.77 -8.23 34.38
C GLY A 202 -11.52 -8.79 35.60
N VAL A 203 -11.17 -10.00 36.07
CA VAL A 203 -11.82 -10.65 37.23
C VAL A 203 -11.30 -10.12 38.56
N HIS A 204 -10.09 -9.58 38.63
CA HIS A 204 -9.54 -9.00 39.88
C HIS A 204 -9.82 -7.52 40.07
N GLY A 205 -10.46 -6.84 39.07
CA GLY A 205 -10.88 -5.42 39.14
C GLY A 205 -12.33 -5.18 39.52
N ALA A 206 -13.12 -6.21 39.73
CA ALA A 206 -14.57 -6.09 40.04
C ALA A 206 -14.85 -6.13 41.55
N GLY A 207 -14.04 -5.44 42.35
CA GLY A 207 -14.25 -5.32 43.79
C GLY A 207 -13.88 -3.95 44.30
N ALA A 208 -14.88 -3.14 44.65
CA ALA A 208 -14.88 -1.91 45.43
C ALA A 208 -14.46 -0.61 44.68
N GLY A 209 -15.42 0.30 44.57
CA GLY A 209 -15.17 1.72 44.38
C GLY A 209 -16.18 2.42 43.47
N THR A 210 -17.36 2.70 44.02
CA THR A 210 -18.29 3.73 43.56
C THR A 210 -17.61 5.05 43.33
N ALA A 211 -17.70 5.62 42.12
CA ALA A 211 -17.98 7.05 41.88
C ALA A 211 -17.90 7.33 40.34
N GLY A 212 -19.03 7.68 39.81
CA GLY A 212 -19.34 8.51 38.66
C GLY A 212 -18.21 9.01 37.76
N ALA A 213 -17.71 8.15 36.87
CA ALA A 213 -17.15 8.63 35.64
C ALA A 213 -18.21 8.37 34.56
N THR A 214 -18.97 9.38 34.22
CA THR A 214 -19.79 9.45 33.00
C THR A 214 -18.88 9.16 31.83
N SER A 215 -18.79 7.90 31.46
CA SER A 215 -18.27 7.50 30.12
C SER A 215 -19.22 8.10 29.10
N THR A 216 -18.92 9.32 28.68
CA THR A 216 -19.52 9.91 27.50
C THR A 216 -19.18 8.96 26.36
N SER A 217 -20.13 8.09 26.01
CA SER A 217 -20.06 7.27 24.82
C SER A 217 -20.05 8.23 23.63
N ILE A 218 -18.85 8.63 23.21
CA ILE A 218 -18.67 9.39 21.98
C ILE A 218 -19.12 8.44 20.88
N ARG A 219 -20.37 8.58 20.43
CA ARG A 219 -20.87 7.90 19.25
C ARG A 219 -19.85 8.17 18.13
N PRO A 220 -19.29 7.13 17.49
CA PRO A 220 -18.37 7.34 16.41
C PRO A 220 -19.07 8.21 15.36
N LEU A 221 -18.52 9.39 15.12
CA LEU A 221 -18.99 10.26 14.05
C LEU A 221 -18.87 9.46 12.75
N GLY A 222 -19.97 9.26 12.04
CA GLY A 222 -19.95 8.56 10.74
C GLY A 222 -18.93 9.23 9.82
N LEU A 223 -18.32 8.46 8.92
CA LEU A 223 -17.29 8.93 7.97
C LEU A 223 -17.70 10.23 7.27
N LEU A 224 -18.92 10.32 6.76
CA LEU A 224 -19.44 11.49 6.06
C LEU A 224 -19.47 12.75 6.95
N ARG A 225 -19.85 12.61 8.22
CA ARG A 225 -19.86 13.73 9.15
C ARG A 225 -18.44 14.20 9.51
N THR A 226 -17.51 13.25 9.61
CA THR A 226 -16.08 13.57 9.84
C THR A 226 -15.50 14.30 8.63
N ILE A 227 -15.82 13.87 7.40
CA ILE A 227 -15.43 14.55 6.16
C ILE A 227 -16.01 15.97 6.14
N ALA A 228 -17.29 16.15 6.43
CA ALA A 228 -17.93 17.46 6.47
C ALA A 228 -17.29 18.41 7.48
N ASN A 229 -16.99 17.93 8.69
CA ASN A 229 -16.37 18.73 9.76
C ASN A 229 -14.93 19.14 9.42
N ASN A 230 -14.20 18.31 8.67
CA ASN A 230 -12.79 18.54 8.31
C ASN A 230 -12.62 18.97 6.84
N ARG A 231 -13.72 19.39 6.17
CA ARG A 231 -13.71 19.75 4.73
C ARG A 231 -12.61 20.74 4.35
N GLY A 232 -12.30 21.71 5.22
CA GLY A 232 -11.28 22.72 4.94
C GLY A 232 -9.87 22.13 4.78
N VAL A 233 -9.50 21.16 5.59
CA VAL A 233 -8.22 20.45 5.53
C VAL A 233 -8.24 19.40 4.41
N LEU A 234 -9.32 18.62 4.32
CA LEU A 234 -9.44 17.54 3.34
C LEU A 234 -9.50 18.05 1.90
N VAL A 235 -10.18 19.18 1.64
CA VAL A 235 -10.21 19.77 0.28
C VAL A 235 -8.87 20.40 -0.07
N ARG A 236 -8.14 21.00 0.85
CA ARG A 236 -6.90 21.73 0.54
C ARG A 236 -5.68 20.80 0.58
N LEU A 237 -5.37 20.25 1.74
CA LEU A 237 -4.21 19.38 1.90
C LEU A 237 -4.52 17.94 1.48
N GLY A 238 -5.76 17.48 1.68
CA GLY A 238 -6.22 16.17 1.22
C GLY A 238 -6.16 16.00 -0.30
N THR A 239 -6.43 17.05 -1.10
CA THR A 239 -6.20 17.01 -2.56
C THR A 239 -4.73 16.77 -2.88
N GLY A 240 -3.80 17.44 -2.19
CA GLY A 240 -2.38 17.19 -2.35
C GLY A 240 -2.01 15.74 -1.99
N ALA A 241 -2.57 15.21 -0.89
CA ALA A 241 -2.37 13.83 -0.48
C ALA A 241 -2.96 12.82 -1.47
N ALA A 242 -4.13 13.11 -2.05
CA ALA A 242 -4.73 12.32 -3.11
C ALA A 242 -3.86 12.31 -4.38
N LEU A 243 -3.26 13.46 -4.75
CA LEU A 243 -2.32 13.54 -5.86
C LEU A 243 -1.03 12.75 -5.59
N VAL A 244 -0.49 12.76 -4.36
CA VAL A 244 0.64 11.88 -4.00
C VAL A 244 0.28 10.41 -4.20
N SER A 245 -0.89 9.99 -3.72
CA SER A 245 -1.38 8.63 -3.90
C SER A 245 -1.61 8.28 -5.37
N ALA A 246 -2.18 9.21 -6.13
CA ALA A 246 -2.38 9.07 -7.56
C ALA A 246 -1.07 8.89 -8.33
N MET A 247 -0.05 9.69 -8.04
CA MET A 247 1.26 9.58 -8.68
C MET A 247 1.95 8.24 -8.41
N ARG A 248 1.79 7.69 -7.20
CA ARG A 248 2.31 6.37 -6.84
C ARG A 248 1.59 5.24 -7.57
N ALA A 249 0.26 5.31 -7.60
CA ALA A 249 -0.55 4.32 -8.31
C ALA A 249 -0.33 4.38 -9.82
N SER A 250 -0.22 5.59 -10.39
CA SER A 250 0.10 5.80 -11.79
C SER A 250 1.45 5.17 -12.17
N ARG A 251 2.49 5.35 -11.35
CA ARG A 251 3.80 4.71 -11.57
C ARG A 251 3.69 3.18 -11.67
N ALA A 252 2.92 2.57 -10.75
CA ALA A 252 2.76 1.12 -10.73
C ALA A 252 2.09 0.57 -11.98
N VAL A 253 1.24 1.37 -12.63
CA VAL A 253 0.52 0.99 -13.86
C VAL A 253 1.26 1.42 -15.12
N ILE A 254 1.78 2.65 -15.16
CA ILE A 254 2.46 3.19 -16.35
C ILE A 254 3.74 2.43 -16.66
N LEU A 255 4.57 2.07 -15.69
CA LEU A 255 5.83 1.41 -15.97
C LEU A 255 5.66 0.09 -16.74
N PRO A 256 4.84 -0.88 -16.30
CA PRO A 256 4.67 -2.11 -17.08
C PRO A 256 3.95 -1.89 -18.42
N LEU A 257 2.96 -0.97 -18.49
CA LEU A 257 2.28 -0.66 -19.77
C LEU A 257 3.22 0.02 -20.77
N TRP A 258 4.10 0.88 -20.30
CA TRP A 258 5.07 1.57 -21.14
C TRP A 258 6.14 0.60 -21.66
N ALA A 259 6.64 -0.31 -20.80
CA ALA A 259 7.54 -1.38 -21.20
C ALA A 259 6.90 -2.28 -22.26
N LEU A 260 5.62 -2.63 -22.07
CA LEU A 260 4.82 -3.39 -23.04
C LEU A 260 4.73 -2.66 -24.38
N SER A 261 4.43 -1.36 -24.38
CA SER A 261 4.23 -0.56 -25.59
C SER A 261 5.48 -0.43 -26.47
N ILE A 262 6.67 -0.58 -25.89
CA ILE A 262 7.94 -0.56 -26.63
C ILE A 262 8.57 -1.96 -26.81
N GLY A 263 7.85 -3.03 -26.42
CA GLY A 263 8.27 -4.42 -26.66
C GLY A 263 9.40 -4.91 -25.75
N ILE A 264 9.54 -4.38 -24.52
CA ILE A 264 10.49 -4.94 -23.54
C ILE A 264 9.99 -6.32 -23.09
N PRO A 265 10.85 -7.37 -23.09
CA PRO A 265 10.47 -8.68 -22.62
C PRO A 265 9.96 -8.69 -21.18
N ASP A 266 8.95 -9.54 -20.89
CA ASP A 266 8.25 -9.61 -19.59
C ASP A 266 9.21 -9.82 -18.42
N ALA A 267 10.16 -10.75 -18.54
CA ALA A 267 11.16 -11.02 -17.52
C ALA A 267 12.06 -9.78 -17.25
N SER A 268 12.46 -9.06 -18.31
CA SER A 268 13.24 -7.83 -18.18
C SER A 268 12.43 -6.71 -17.54
N THR A 269 11.16 -6.58 -17.88
CA THR A 269 10.23 -5.63 -17.26
C THR A 269 10.10 -5.89 -15.76
N ALA A 270 9.88 -7.15 -15.36
CA ALA A 270 9.81 -7.52 -13.94
C ALA A 270 11.12 -7.24 -13.21
N LEU A 271 12.28 -7.53 -13.83
CA LEU A 271 13.60 -7.29 -13.25
C LEU A 271 13.86 -5.78 -13.04
N ILE A 272 13.60 -4.94 -14.05
CA ILE A 272 13.80 -3.49 -13.99
C ILE A 272 12.90 -2.89 -12.89
N ILE A 273 11.63 -3.29 -12.83
CA ILE A 273 10.69 -2.83 -11.80
C ILE A 273 11.12 -3.32 -10.41
N GLY A 274 11.65 -4.54 -10.31
CA GLY A 274 12.22 -5.09 -9.08
C GLY A 274 13.40 -4.28 -8.57
N ILE A 275 14.38 -3.97 -9.43
CA ILE A 275 15.54 -3.13 -9.08
C ILE A 275 15.07 -1.73 -8.64
N ALA A 276 14.14 -1.14 -9.39
CA ALA A 276 13.54 0.13 -9.04
C ALA A 276 12.84 0.08 -7.67
N GLY A 277 12.10 -1.01 -7.37
CA GLY A 277 11.50 -1.25 -6.06
C GLY A 277 12.54 -1.36 -4.93
N GLY A 278 13.73 -1.88 -5.21
CA GLY A 278 14.85 -1.93 -4.26
C GLY A 278 15.34 -0.54 -3.84
N ILE A 279 15.42 0.40 -4.79
CA ILE A 279 15.76 1.80 -4.50
C ILE A 279 14.68 2.43 -3.60
N ASP A 280 13.41 2.21 -3.91
CA ASP A 280 12.29 2.70 -3.10
C ASP A 280 12.35 2.14 -1.67
N PHE A 281 12.61 0.84 -1.52
CA PHE A 281 12.77 0.19 -0.23
C PHE A 281 13.95 0.75 0.57
N ALA A 282 15.11 0.92 -0.06
CA ALA A 282 16.32 1.45 0.59
C ALA A 282 16.12 2.89 1.11
N LEU A 283 15.39 3.72 0.35
CA LEU A 283 15.13 5.11 0.71
C LEU A 283 14.01 5.30 1.73
N PHE A 284 13.23 4.26 2.01
CA PHE A 284 12.12 4.33 2.96
C PHE A 284 12.53 4.85 4.34
N TYR A 285 13.63 4.33 4.88
CA TYR A 285 14.13 4.76 6.18
C TYR A 285 14.70 6.18 6.14
N ALA A 286 15.42 6.52 5.08
CA ALA A 286 15.97 7.86 4.87
C ALA A 286 14.88 8.94 4.78
N SER A 287 13.75 8.63 4.13
CA SER A 287 12.60 9.54 4.04
C SER A 287 12.08 9.97 5.42
N GLY A 288 11.98 9.02 6.36
CA GLY A 288 11.59 9.33 7.74
C GLY A 288 12.56 10.31 8.41
N GLN A 289 13.87 10.08 8.27
CA GLN A 289 14.89 10.98 8.83
C GLN A 289 14.85 12.38 8.20
N VAL A 290 14.62 12.47 6.90
CA VAL A 290 14.45 13.75 6.19
C VAL A 290 13.25 14.51 6.76
N MET A 291 12.11 13.86 6.93
CA MET A 291 10.91 14.48 7.49
C MET A 291 11.10 14.96 8.94
N ASP A 292 11.85 14.21 9.74
CA ASP A 292 12.09 14.56 11.15
C ASP A 292 13.11 15.71 11.29
N ARG A 293 14.12 15.76 10.39
CA ARG A 293 15.19 16.76 10.47
C ARG A 293 14.84 18.09 9.77
N TRP A 294 14.23 18.01 8.59
CA TRP A 294 13.98 19.18 7.73
C TRP A 294 12.48 19.48 7.51
N GLY A 295 11.61 18.68 8.12
CA GLY A 295 10.17 18.88 8.03
C GLY A 295 9.53 18.12 6.87
N ARG A 296 8.20 18.06 6.89
CA ARG A 296 7.38 17.25 5.97
C ARG A 296 7.55 17.67 4.51
N LEU A 297 7.72 18.97 4.28
CA LEU A 297 7.85 19.54 2.94
C LEU A 297 9.16 19.12 2.25
N ALA A 298 10.25 18.96 3.03
CA ALA A 298 11.54 18.52 2.51
C ALA A 298 11.51 17.10 1.90
N SER A 299 10.55 16.27 2.28
CA SER A 299 10.30 14.96 1.68
C SER A 299 9.24 15.05 0.57
N ALA A 300 8.15 15.80 0.79
CA ALA A 300 7.02 15.85 -0.13
C ALA A 300 7.37 16.51 -1.47
N LEU A 301 8.10 17.65 -1.46
CA LEU A 301 8.40 18.41 -2.68
C LEU A 301 9.33 17.65 -3.63
N PRO A 302 10.53 17.17 -3.20
CA PRO A 302 11.39 16.42 -4.10
C PRO A 302 10.72 15.15 -4.65
N SER A 303 9.89 14.49 -3.81
CA SER A 303 9.12 13.33 -4.25
C SER A 303 8.14 13.69 -5.37
N MET A 304 7.30 14.70 -5.19
CA MET A 304 6.29 15.07 -6.19
C MET A 304 6.90 15.64 -7.47
N ILE A 305 7.93 16.46 -7.35
CA ILE A 305 8.66 17.00 -8.51
C ILE A 305 9.35 15.86 -9.25
N GLY A 306 10.06 14.97 -8.55
CA GLY A 306 10.76 13.86 -9.17
C GLY A 306 9.80 12.86 -9.83
N LEU A 307 8.64 12.57 -9.20
CA LEU A 307 7.59 11.77 -9.84
C LEU A 307 7.06 12.46 -11.10
N GLY A 308 6.80 13.77 -11.06
CA GLY A 308 6.38 14.54 -12.23
C GLY A 308 7.40 14.51 -13.35
N VAL A 309 8.67 14.78 -13.05
CA VAL A 309 9.78 14.75 -14.02
C VAL A 309 9.97 13.34 -14.61
N GLY A 310 9.91 12.29 -13.79
CA GLY A 310 10.02 10.91 -14.28
C GLY A 310 8.91 10.53 -15.24
N HIS A 311 7.67 11.00 -15.01
CA HIS A 311 6.57 10.81 -15.96
C HIS A 311 6.79 11.63 -17.26
N PHE A 312 7.35 12.83 -17.20
CA PHE A 312 7.72 13.58 -18.41
C PHE A 312 8.85 12.89 -19.19
N VAL A 313 9.85 12.32 -18.50
CA VAL A 313 10.87 11.51 -19.19
C VAL A 313 10.19 10.41 -20.00
N LEU A 314 9.27 9.65 -19.41
CA LEU A 314 8.50 8.63 -20.16
C LEU A 314 7.71 9.26 -21.32
N ALA A 315 7.05 10.40 -21.11
CA ALA A 315 6.22 11.04 -22.14
C ALA A 315 7.02 11.46 -23.38
N PHE A 316 8.22 11.99 -23.21
CA PHE A 316 9.01 12.56 -24.31
C PHE A 316 10.02 11.60 -24.92
N THR A 317 10.18 10.38 -24.39
CA THR A 317 11.18 9.43 -24.86
C THR A 317 10.61 8.16 -25.45
N HIS A 318 9.29 8.07 -25.57
CA HIS A 318 8.60 6.87 -26.05
C HIS A 318 9.01 6.48 -27.47
N ASP A 319 9.06 7.45 -28.38
CA ASP A 319 9.29 7.20 -29.81
C ASP A 319 10.77 7.29 -30.20
N LEU A 320 11.68 7.40 -29.22
CA LEU A 320 13.11 7.45 -29.48
C LEU A 320 13.68 6.04 -29.71
N ALA A 321 14.66 5.92 -30.57
CA ALA A 321 15.41 4.66 -30.77
C ALA A 321 16.06 4.16 -29.47
N THR A 322 16.27 5.02 -28.48
CA THR A 322 16.83 4.71 -27.16
C THR A 322 15.76 4.58 -26.07
N ALA A 323 14.48 4.39 -26.44
CA ALA A 323 13.35 4.33 -25.51
C ALA A 323 13.58 3.34 -24.35
N ALA A 324 14.15 2.16 -24.63
CA ALA A 324 14.44 1.18 -23.58
C ALA A 324 15.43 1.69 -22.53
N THR A 325 16.45 2.45 -22.92
CA THR A 325 17.40 3.06 -21.98
C THR A 325 16.72 4.13 -21.14
N TRP A 326 15.89 4.98 -21.76
CA TRP A 326 15.14 6.00 -21.07
C TRP A 326 14.09 5.41 -20.12
N PHE A 327 13.51 4.27 -20.47
CA PHE A 327 12.64 3.52 -19.56
C PHE A 327 13.35 3.14 -18.26
N VAL A 328 14.56 2.57 -18.35
CA VAL A 328 15.36 2.24 -17.16
C VAL A 328 15.64 3.48 -16.33
N ILE A 329 16.11 4.56 -16.98
CA ILE A 329 16.39 5.82 -16.29
C ILE A 329 15.14 6.37 -15.59
N ALA A 330 14.01 6.40 -16.28
CA ALA A 330 12.74 6.87 -15.72
C ALA A 330 12.26 5.99 -14.55
N ALA A 331 12.37 4.66 -14.66
CA ALA A 331 12.00 3.74 -13.60
C ALA A 331 12.84 3.97 -12.33
N MET A 332 14.16 4.18 -12.46
CA MET A 332 15.06 4.50 -11.35
C MET A 332 14.72 5.86 -10.74
N LEU A 333 14.55 6.90 -11.58
CA LEU A 333 14.19 8.25 -11.12
C LEU A 333 12.85 8.26 -10.36
N LEU A 334 11.83 7.62 -10.91
CA LEU A 334 10.52 7.47 -10.28
C LEU A 334 10.61 6.74 -8.94
N SER A 335 11.52 5.78 -8.82
CA SER A 335 11.71 5.02 -7.57
C SER A 335 12.47 5.83 -6.52
N VAL A 336 13.49 6.58 -6.90
CA VAL A 336 14.15 7.54 -6.00
C VAL A 336 13.13 8.56 -5.48
N ALA A 337 12.35 9.14 -6.38
CA ALA A 337 11.33 10.13 -6.03
C ALA A 337 10.26 9.54 -5.10
N ASN A 338 9.77 8.33 -5.38
CA ASN A 338 8.79 7.67 -4.53
C ASN A 338 9.37 7.31 -3.16
N GLY A 339 10.60 6.82 -3.10
CA GLY A 339 11.29 6.47 -1.87
C GLY A 339 11.48 7.69 -0.95
N LEU A 340 11.86 8.84 -1.50
CA LEU A 340 11.97 10.11 -0.76
C LEU A 340 10.65 10.56 -0.14
N GLY A 341 9.53 10.27 -0.79
CA GLY A 341 8.18 10.58 -0.28
C GLY A 341 7.58 9.52 0.62
N SER A 342 8.29 8.44 0.89
CA SER A 342 7.78 7.30 1.65
C SER A 342 7.32 7.73 3.05
N GLY A 343 6.09 7.30 3.45
CA GLY A 343 5.55 7.62 4.76
C GLY A 343 4.89 9.00 4.89
N ILE A 344 5.05 9.91 3.93
CA ILE A 344 4.52 11.30 4.03
C ILE A 344 3.00 11.34 4.28
N LEU A 345 2.22 10.47 3.65
CA LEU A 345 0.77 10.43 3.83
C LEU A 345 0.37 9.97 5.23
N MET A 346 1.08 9.01 5.80
CA MET A 346 0.84 8.55 7.18
C MET A 346 1.23 9.62 8.19
N THR A 347 2.37 10.27 7.97
CA THR A 347 2.88 11.32 8.86
C THR A 347 1.97 12.55 8.84
N LEU A 348 1.56 13.04 7.66
CA LEU A 348 0.62 14.16 7.57
C LEU A 348 -0.73 13.81 8.20
N GLY A 349 -1.24 12.60 8.00
CA GLY A 349 -2.48 12.14 8.63
C GLY A 349 -2.39 12.18 10.15
N SER A 350 -1.29 11.70 10.73
CA SER A 350 -1.09 11.70 12.18
C SER A 350 -0.85 13.10 12.76
N ASP A 351 -0.15 13.98 12.02
CA ASP A 351 0.10 15.36 12.45
C ASP A 351 -1.19 16.22 12.50
N LEU A 352 -2.18 15.86 11.70
CA LEU A 352 -3.45 16.58 11.56
C LEU A 352 -4.58 16.00 12.41
N ALA A 353 -4.45 14.76 12.85
CA ALA A 353 -5.47 14.08 13.65
C ALA A 353 -5.50 14.64 15.07
N ASP A 354 -6.70 14.72 15.66
CA ASP A 354 -6.87 15.05 17.07
C ASP A 354 -6.19 13.96 17.93
N PRO A 355 -5.20 14.31 18.76
CA PRO A 355 -4.54 13.35 19.64
C PRO A 355 -5.50 12.60 20.57
N ALA A 356 -6.62 13.22 20.98
CA ALA A 356 -7.61 12.61 21.87
C ALA A 356 -8.47 11.56 21.14
N ASN A 357 -8.75 11.75 19.84
CA ASN A 357 -9.57 10.83 19.05
C ASN A 357 -9.14 10.83 17.56
N PRO A 358 -8.00 10.23 17.22
CA PRO A 358 -7.44 10.30 15.87
C PRO A 358 -8.19 9.45 14.82
N ALA A 359 -8.88 8.39 15.24
CA ALA A 359 -9.41 7.37 14.35
C ALA A 359 -10.39 7.89 13.28
N PRO A 360 -11.39 8.76 13.60
CA PRO A 360 -12.33 9.25 12.60
C PRO A 360 -11.65 10.09 11.51
N PHE A 361 -10.70 10.96 11.89
CA PHE A 361 -9.96 11.79 10.94
C PHE A 361 -9.04 10.91 10.06
N LEU A 362 -8.31 9.97 10.64
CA LEU A 362 -7.44 9.06 9.89
C LEU A 362 -8.22 8.20 8.89
N GLY A 363 -9.45 7.81 9.23
CA GLY A 363 -10.36 7.13 8.29
C GLY A 363 -10.73 8.01 7.10
N ALA A 364 -11.13 9.25 7.34
CA ALA A 364 -11.45 10.22 6.27
C ALA A 364 -10.21 10.56 5.41
N TRP A 365 -9.06 10.72 6.05
CA TRP A 365 -7.78 10.96 5.38
C TRP A 365 -7.39 9.79 4.45
N ARG A 366 -7.47 8.55 4.96
CA ARG A 366 -7.20 7.34 4.15
C ARG A 366 -8.16 7.20 2.99
N PHE A 367 -9.44 7.49 3.20
CA PHE A 367 -10.43 7.46 2.13
C PHE A 367 -10.09 8.47 1.03
N THR A 368 -9.76 9.73 1.39
CA THR A 368 -9.35 10.77 0.44
C THR A 368 -8.11 10.35 -0.38
N ASN A 369 -7.11 9.78 0.28
CA ASN A 369 -5.91 9.27 -0.39
C ASN A 369 -6.23 8.08 -1.31
N GLY A 370 -7.07 7.15 -0.84
CA GLY A 370 -7.50 5.98 -1.60
C GLY A 370 -8.23 6.35 -2.89
N LEU A 371 -9.06 7.40 -2.87
CA LEU A 371 -9.70 7.92 -4.09
C LEU A 371 -8.68 8.34 -5.15
N GLY A 372 -7.61 9.05 -4.74
CA GLY A 372 -6.55 9.44 -5.67
C GLY A 372 -5.83 8.22 -6.27
N GLY A 373 -5.49 7.25 -5.41
CA GLY A 373 -4.86 6.00 -5.85
C GLY A 373 -5.73 5.19 -6.81
N ALA A 374 -7.02 5.06 -6.53
CA ALA A 374 -7.97 4.32 -7.37
C ALA A 374 -8.31 5.05 -8.69
N ALA A 375 -8.32 6.37 -8.67
CA ALA A 375 -8.61 7.16 -9.88
C ALA A 375 -7.44 7.14 -10.89
N ALA A 376 -6.20 7.09 -10.43
CA ALA A 376 -5.03 7.23 -11.30
C ALA A 376 -4.93 6.17 -12.40
N PRO A 377 -5.09 4.86 -12.14
CA PRO A 377 -5.09 3.85 -13.20
C PRO A 377 -6.18 4.07 -14.24
N LEU A 378 -7.38 4.51 -13.81
CA LEU A 378 -8.49 4.80 -14.70
C LEU A 378 -8.22 6.04 -15.56
N VAL A 379 -7.61 7.07 -15.00
CA VAL A 379 -7.16 8.27 -15.72
C VAL A 379 -6.11 7.89 -16.78
N VAL A 380 -5.11 7.11 -16.38
CA VAL A 380 -4.07 6.60 -17.29
C VAL A 380 -4.70 5.80 -18.43
N ALA A 381 -5.57 4.86 -18.12
CA ALA A 381 -6.24 4.02 -19.12
C ALA A 381 -7.14 4.85 -20.05
N GLY A 382 -7.92 5.79 -19.50
CA GLY A 382 -8.79 6.67 -20.29
C GLY A 382 -8.02 7.55 -21.25
N ILE A 383 -6.91 8.16 -20.81
CA ILE A 383 -6.06 8.97 -21.69
C ILE A 383 -5.37 8.10 -22.74
N THR A 384 -4.92 6.91 -22.35
CA THR A 384 -4.30 5.95 -23.29
C THR A 384 -5.30 5.49 -24.35
N PHE A 385 -6.58 5.35 -23.99
CA PHE A 385 -7.64 4.95 -24.93
C PHE A 385 -7.92 6.00 -26.01
N VAL A 386 -7.94 7.30 -25.63
CA VAL A 386 -8.23 8.40 -26.58
C VAL A 386 -6.97 8.98 -27.24
N GLY A 387 -5.78 8.61 -26.76
CA GLY A 387 -4.51 9.13 -27.25
C GLY A 387 -3.41 8.07 -27.20
N SER A 388 -2.47 8.23 -26.29
CA SER A 388 -1.33 7.31 -26.14
C SER A 388 -0.88 7.17 -24.70
N ILE A 389 -0.07 6.12 -24.42
CA ILE A 389 0.57 5.95 -23.10
C ILE A 389 1.55 7.09 -22.81
N ALA A 390 2.21 7.64 -23.83
CA ALA A 390 3.09 8.80 -23.71
C ALA A 390 2.30 10.05 -23.28
N LEU A 391 1.11 10.27 -23.87
CA LEU A 391 0.22 11.35 -23.46
C LEU A 391 -0.23 11.16 -22.00
N ALA A 392 -0.62 9.95 -21.63
CA ALA A 392 -1.01 9.63 -20.26
C ALA A 392 0.13 9.93 -19.27
N ALA A 393 1.35 9.54 -19.60
CA ALA A 393 2.54 9.87 -18.81
C ALA A 393 2.72 11.40 -18.69
N GLY A 394 2.57 12.16 -19.78
CA GLY A 394 2.67 13.61 -19.77
C GLY A 394 1.64 14.28 -18.86
N VAL A 395 0.38 13.84 -18.92
CA VAL A 395 -0.69 14.36 -18.04
C VAL A 395 -0.39 14.05 -16.59
N MET A 396 0.07 12.82 -16.27
CA MET A 396 0.48 12.48 -14.91
C MET A 396 1.69 13.33 -14.47
N GLY A 397 2.63 13.64 -15.37
CA GLY A 397 3.72 14.58 -15.11
C GLY A 397 3.22 15.95 -14.65
N VAL A 398 2.23 16.52 -15.36
CA VAL A 398 1.59 17.78 -14.97
C VAL A 398 0.92 17.66 -13.59
N LEU A 399 0.16 16.59 -13.35
CA LEU A 399 -0.49 16.35 -12.05
C LEU A 399 0.54 16.22 -10.91
N GLY A 400 1.72 15.66 -11.18
CA GLY A 400 2.83 15.61 -10.23
C GLY A 400 3.30 17.02 -9.82
N LEU A 401 3.51 17.92 -10.80
CA LEU A 401 3.90 19.31 -10.54
C LEU A 401 2.78 20.12 -9.86
N VAL A 402 1.52 19.92 -10.26
CA VAL A 402 0.36 20.51 -9.56
C VAL A 402 0.33 20.04 -8.11
N GLY A 403 0.54 18.75 -7.86
CA GLY A 403 0.61 18.19 -6.51
C GLY A 403 1.76 18.78 -5.69
N ALA A 404 2.93 19.01 -6.30
CA ALA A 404 4.05 19.70 -5.67
C ALA A 404 3.65 21.13 -5.26
N GLY A 405 2.97 21.87 -6.13
CA GLY A 405 2.47 23.22 -5.84
C GLY A 405 1.43 23.23 -4.71
N VAL A 406 0.50 22.27 -4.70
CA VAL A 406 -0.49 22.10 -3.62
C VAL A 406 0.21 21.80 -2.29
N MET A 407 1.18 20.89 -2.28
CA MET A 407 1.95 20.57 -1.08
C MET A 407 2.77 21.76 -0.59
N ALA A 408 3.45 22.48 -1.48
CA ALA A 408 4.21 23.70 -1.15
C ALA A 408 3.32 24.77 -0.50
N ARG A 409 2.08 24.91 -0.99
CA ARG A 409 1.13 25.92 -0.52
C ARG A 409 0.50 25.56 0.83
N TYR A 410 0.14 24.29 1.04
CA TYR A 410 -0.73 23.91 2.15
C TYR A 410 -0.02 23.16 3.28
N VAL A 411 1.05 22.41 3.05
CA VAL A 411 1.80 21.74 4.13
C VAL A 411 2.27 22.75 5.20
N PRO A 412 2.91 23.90 4.84
CA PRO A 412 3.38 24.86 5.86
C PRO A 412 2.25 25.54 6.64
N ARG A 413 1.01 25.50 6.13
CA ARG A 413 -0.15 26.13 6.78
C ARG A 413 -0.82 25.26 7.81
N PHE A 414 -0.70 23.94 7.65
CA PHE A 414 -1.38 22.96 8.49
C PHE A 414 -0.42 22.15 9.37
N THR A 415 0.89 22.16 9.09
CA THR A 415 1.90 21.48 9.91
C THR A 415 2.80 22.51 10.59
N SER A 416 2.94 22.41 11.91
CA SER A 416 3.91 23.24 12.64
C SER A 416 5.34 22.90 12.19
N ARG A 417 6.18 23.94 12.06
CA ARG A 417 7.62 23.72 11.81
C ARG A 417 8.22 22.92 12.96
N PRO A 418 9.10 21.95 12.71
CA PRO A 418 9.85 21.29 13.77
C PRO A 418 10.55 22.37 14.61
N LYS A 419 10.33 22.37 15.92
CA LYS A 419 11.11 23.22 16.81
C LYS A 419 12.57 22.74 16.72
N PRO A 420 13.56 23.63 16.51
CA PRO A 420 14.95 23.24 16.54
C PRO A 420 15.21 22.57 17.90
N ARG A 421 15.64 21.30 17.87
CA ARG A 421 16.14 20.65 19.09
C ARG A 421 17.39 21.44 19.49
N LEU A 422 17.28 22.21 20.58
CA LEU A 422 18.46 22.71 21.28
C LEU A 422 19.31 21.48 21.64
N ARG A 423 20.55 21.47 21.14
CA ARG A 423 21.55 20.44 21.44
C ARG A 423 21.98 20.51 22.88
#